data_136ca5a9f1a40d6d0c189d3aae15ed23
#
_entry.id   136ca5a9f1a40d6d0c189d3aae15ed23
#
_cell.length_a   1.000
_cell.length_b   1.000
_cell.length_c   1.000
_cell.angle_alpha   90.00
_cell.angle_beta   90.00
_cell.angle_gamma   90.00
#
_symmetry.space_group_name_H-M   'P 1'
#
loop_
_entity.id
_entity.type
_entity.pdbx_description
1 polymer ?
#
loop_
_entity_poly.entity_id
_entity_poly.type
_entity_poly.pdbx_seq_one_letter_code
_entity_poly.pdbx_strand_id
1 'polypeptide(L)'
;KTAISPQIIHFSTHGYFIRQYQEENKKICDCGFDVKSTYFDSPNCGLILSGVNNNISYNTSSNSADDGILSAKEIMQLNLNNTELIVLSACNTGLGDIHSTEGVYGLGRAFKIAGVNKIIMTLWQVPDYQTMELITLFYNNLLIRKLCPRKALHEAQKTMRLKKYEPYYWAGFIIVE
;
A
#
# COMPACT_ATOMS: atom_id res chain seq x y z
N LYS A 1 27.28 1.44 7.12
CA LYS A 1 26.63 0.19 7.59
C LYS A 1 25.27 0.19 6.95
N THR A 2 25.02 -0.71 6.00
CA THR A 2 23.68 -0.95 5.44
C THR A 2 22.80 -1.46 6.58
N ALA A 3 21.73 -0.71 6.90
CA ALA A 3 20.77 -1.14 7.90
C ALA A 3 20.08 -2.43 7.42
N ILE A 4 19.93 -3.41 8.32
CA ILE A 4 19.18 -4.64 8.04
C ILE A 4 17.69 -4.25 8.05
N SER A 5 16.95 -4.61 7.01
CA SER A 5 15.52 -4.35 6.95
C SER A 5 14.76 -5.09 8.05
N PRO A 6 13.70 -4.51 8.62
CA PRO A 6 12.89 -5.17 9.66
C PRO A 6 12.14 -6.37 9.09
N GLN A 7 11.84 -7.36 9.93
CA GLN A 7 11.10 -8.56 9.51
C GLN A 7 9.66 -8.26 9.08
N ILE A 8 9.02 -7.27 9.71
CA ILE A 8 7.65 -6.85 9.39
C ILE A 8 7.64 -5.34 9.18
N ILE A 9 7.04 -4.90 8.09
CA ILE A 9 6.78 -3.48 7.82
C ILE A 9 5.27 -3.31 7.63
N HIS A 10 4.70 -2.31 8.30
CA HIS A 10 3.30 -1.94 8.13
C HIS A 10 3.19 -0.50 7.64
N PHE A 11 2.65 -0.31 6.45
CA PHE A 11 2.30 0.99 5.90
C PHE A 11 0.81 1.24 6.12
N SER A 12 0.49 2.15 7.04
CA SER A 12 -0.86 2.68 7.26
C SER A 12 -0.87 4.12 6.74
N THR A 13 -1.04 4.27 5.44
CA THR A 13 -0.96 5.56 4.74
C THR A 13 -1.82 5.53 3.48
N HIS A 14 -1.74 6.57 2.64
CA HIS A 14 -2.42 6.60 1.35
C HIS A 14 -1.51 6.05 0.26
N GLY A 15 -2.07 5.17 -0.58
CA GLY A 15 -1.49 4.82 -1.86
C GLY A 15 -2.01 5.74 -2.96
N TYR A 16 -1.25 5.93 -4.02
CA TYR A 16 -1.71 6.62 -5.22
C TYR A 16 -1.47 5.76 -6.45
N PHE A 17 -2.34 5.96 -7.45
CA PHE A 17 -2.19 5.42 -8.79
C PHE A 17 -2.52 6.51 -9.81
N ILE A 18 -1.65 6.71 -10.80
CA ILE A 18 -1.82 7.70 -11.85
C ILE A 18 -2.18 6.99 -13.14
N ARG A 19 -3.36 7.29 -13.70
CA ARG A 19 -3.77 6.79 -15.02
C ARG A 19 -3.24 7.72 -16.11
N GLN A 20 -2.62 7.14 -17.13
CA GLN A 20 -2.37 7.85 -18.39
C GLN A 20 -3.57 7.64 -19.30
N TYR A 21 -4.38 8.67 -19.51
CA TYR A 21 -5.36 8.68 -20.58
C TYR A 21 -4.69 9.15 -21.87
N GLN A 22 -4.93 8.42 -22.97
CA GLN A 22 -4.38 8.77 -24.30
C GLN A 22 -5.01 10.04 -24.90
N GLU A 23 -6.11 10.54 -24.35
CA GLU A 23 -6.73 11.79 -24.76
C GLU A 23 -6.40 12.89 -23.75
N GLU A 24 -5.67 13.91 -24.24
CA GLU A 24 -5.39 15.17 -23.54
C GLU A 24 -4.43 15.16 -22.34
N ASN A 25 -3.24 14.62 -22.38
CA ASN A 25 -2.14 14.94 -21.41
C ASN A 25 -2.54 15.22 -19.92
N LYS A 26 -3.74 14.79 -19.51
CA LYS A 26 -4.20 14.91 -18.13
C LYS A 26 -3.87 13.65 -17.35
N LYS A 27 -2.94 13.78 -16.41
CA LYS A 27 -2.68 12.75 -15.40
C LYS A 27 -3.66 12.98 -14.25
N ILE A 28 -4.54 12.02 -13.97
CA ILE A 28 -5.47 12.06 -12.84
C ILE A 28 -4.98 11.06 -11.78
N CYS A 29 -4.81 11.55 -10.56
CA CYS A 29 -4.53 10.72 -9.39
C CYS A 29 -5.84 10.30 -8.73
N ASP A 30 -6.05 9.00 -8.52
CA ASP A 30 -7.22 8.47 -7.79
C ASP A 30 -7.18 8.79 -6.28
N CYS A 31 -6.13 9.45 -5.80
CA CYS A 31 -5.94 9.81 -4.39
C CYS A 31 -6.63 11.12 -3.96
N GLY A 32 -7.36 11.80 -4.86
CA GLY A 32 -8.02 13.08 -4.57
C GLY A 32 -7.08 14.29 -4.46
N PHE A 33 -5.78 14.12 -4.71
CA PHE A 33 -4.82 15.20 -4.79
C PHE A 33 -4.69 15.72 -6.22
N ASP A 34 -4.69 17.04 -6.38
CA ASP A 34 -4.42 17.68 -7.68
C ASP A 34 -2.91 17.59 -7.98
N VAL A 35 -2.55 16.56 -8.75
CA VAL A 35 -1.16 16.28 -9.09
C VAL A 35 -0.78 17.10 -10.31
N LYS A 36 -0.09 18.23 -10.11
CA LYS A 36 0.56 18.93 -11.21
C LYS A 36 1.60 18.00 -11.85
N SER A 37 1.50 17.83 -13.15
CA SER A 37 2.21 16.85 -13.99
C SER A 37 3.74 16.87 -13.92
N THR A 38 4.33 17.80 -13.20
CA THR A 38 5.78 18.03 -13.10
C THR A 38 6.49 17.15 -12.06
N TYR A 39 5.75 16.49 -11.16
CA TYR A 39 6.37 15.74 -10.04
C TYR A 39 6.47 14.22 -10.25
N PHE A 40 5.82 13.68 -11.27
CA PHE A 40 5.78 12.23 -11.46
C PHE A 40 6.46 11.81 -12.76
N ASP A 41 7.76 11.78 -12.73
CA ASP A 41 8.60 11.24 -13.82
C ASP A 41 8.75 9.70 -13.73
N SER A 42 7.95 9.04 -12.90
CA SER A 42 8.16 7.61 -12.58
C SER A 42 6.89 6.89 -12.13
N PRO A 43 6.96 5.56 -12.00
CA PRO A 43 5.87 4.66 -12.25
C PRO A 43 4.57 5.10 -11.57
N ASN A 44 3.49 4.79 -12.24
CA ASN A 44 2.14 5.27 -11.98
C ASN A 44 1.57 4.93 -10.58
N CYS A 45 2.38 4.44 -9.63
CA CYS A 45 1.93 4.09 -8.29
C CYS A 45 3.01 4.29 -7.21
N GLY A 46 2.57 4.53 -5.99
CA GLY A 46 3.44 4.73 -4.83
C GLY A 46 2.65 4.91 -3.55
N LEU A 47 3.38 5.20 -2.47
CA LEU A 47 2.86 5.53 -1.15
C LEU A 47 3.12 6.99 -0.84
N ILE A 48 2.15 7.62 -0.18
CA ILE A 48 2.25 8.99 0.29
C ILE A 48 2.70 8.95 1.76
N LEU A 49 3.83 9.58 2.05
CA LEU A 49 4.41 9.64 3.38
C LEU A 49 4.28 11.05 3.97
N SER A 50 4.67 11.21 5.24
CA SER A 50 4.71 12.52 5.89
C SER A 50 5.67 13.47 5.15
N GLY A 51 5.28 14.75 5.05
CA GLY A 51 6.11 15.76 4.37
C GLY A 51 5.64 16.11 2.96
N VAL A 52 4.81 15.29 2.30
CA VAL A 52 4.32 15.54 0.93
C VAL A 52 3.65 16.93 0.80
N ASN A 53 2.89 17.36 1.80
CA ASN A 53 2.21 18.67 1.78
C ASN A 53 3.17 19.88 1.76
N ASN A 54 4.35 19.73 2.33
CA ASN A 54 5.36 20.80 2.33
C ASN A 54 5.91 21.06 0.93
N ASN A 55 6.02 20.03 0.11
CA ASN A 55 6.54 20.13 -1.25
C ASN A 55 5.47 20.60 -2.25
N ILE A 56 4.20 20.31 -2.00
CA ILE A 56 3.08 20.77 -2.84
C ILE A 56 2.83 22.27 -2.63
N SER A 57 2.97 22.79 -1.40
CA SER A 57 2.65 24.18 -1.05
C SER A 57 3.74 25.19 -1.44
N TYR A 58 4.98 24.76 -1.45
CA TYR A 58 6.10 25.61 -1.84
C TYR A 58 6.59 25.14 -3.20
N ASN A 59 6.39 25.92 -4.25
CA ASN A 59 6.97 25.73 -5.60
C ASN A 59 8.53 25.75 -5.57
N THR A 60 9.12 25.27 -4.51
CA THR A 60 10.55 25.10 -4.39
C THR A 60 10.93 23.83 -5.15
N SER A 61 11.59 24.01 -6.26
CA SER A 61 12.46 23.02 -6.90
C SER A 61 13.59 22.64 -5.92
N SER A 62 13.22 22.18 -4.73
CA SER A 62 14.19 21.61 -3.81
C SER A 62 14.50 20.21 -4.33
N ASN A 63 15.73 20.00 -4.78
CA ASN A 63 16.36 18.69 -4.94
C ASN A 63 16.48 17.97 -3.56
N SER A 64 15.43 18.06 -2.72
CA SER A 64 15.41 17.35 -1.47
C SER A 64 15.06 15.89 -1.76
N ALA A 65 15.93 14.99 -1.38
CA ALA A 65 15.76 13.53 -1.50
C ALA A 65 14.51 13.03 -0.76
N ASP A 66 13.87 13.88 0.07
CA ASP A 66 12.70 13.57 0.88
C ASP A 66 11.50 14.40 0.42
N ASP A 67 10.83 13.95 -0.65
CA ASP A 67 9.62 14.60 -1.17
C ASP A 67 8.31 14.11 -0.49
N GLY A 68 8.41 13.13 0.40
CA GLY A 68 7.25 12.53 1.06
C GLY A 68 6.51 11.53 0.17
N ILE A 69 7.10 11.13 -0.95
CA ILE A 69 6.55 10.14 -1.88
C ILE A 69 7.50 8.95 -1.92
N LEU A 70 6.96 7.76 -1.78
CA LEU A 70 7.69 6.52 -2.00
C LEU A 70 7.14 5.82 -3.24
N SER A 71 7.75 6.08 -4.37
CA SER A 71 7.34 5.53 -5.66
C SER A 71 7.68 4.04 -5.78
N ALA A 72 6.95 3.31 -6.65
CA ALA A 72 7.26 1.91 -6.93
C ALA A 72 8.70 1.72 -7.44
N LYS A 73 9.27 2.70 -8.16
CA LYS A 73 10.65 2.67 -8.64
C LYS A 73 11.66 2.73 -7.49
N GLU A 74 11.42 3.59 -6.51
CA GLU A 74 12.26 3.67 -5.30
C GLU A 74 12.13 2.40 -4.46
N ILE A 75 10.89 1.88 -4.30
CA ILE A 75 10.66 0.60 -3.61
C ILE A 75 11.49 -0.52 -4.23
N MET A 76 11.53 -0.63 -5.56
CA MET A 76 12.31 -1.66 -6.26
C MET A 76 13.82 -1.57 -5.99
N GLN A 77 14.33 -0.40 -5.58
CA GLN A 77 15.75 -0.19 -5.26
C GLN A 77 16.08 -0.49 -3.80
N LEU A 78 15.08 -0.69 -2.94
CA LEU A 78 15.29 -1.05 -1.54
C LEU A 78 15.81 -2.48 -1.41
N ASN A 79 16.64 -2.72 -0.41
CA ASN A 79 17.04 -4.07 -0.02
C ASN A 79 16.18 -4.53 1.16
N LEU A 80 15.10 -5.24 0.86
CA LEU A 80 14.14 -5.77 1.83
C LEU A 80 14.24 -7.29 2.00
N ASN A 81 15.39 -7.90 1.68
CA ASN A 81 15.57 -9.35 1.74
C ASN A 81 15.34 -9.96 3.13
N ASN A 82 15.48 -9.18 4.20
CA ASN A 82 15.17 -9.64 5.57
C ASN A 82 13.69 -9.41 5.96
N THR A 83 12.90 -8.76 5.10
CA THR A 83 11.49 -8.47 5.37
C THR A 83 10.62 -9.65 4.95
N GLU A 84 10.08 -10.35 5.94
CA GLU A 84 9.21 -11.51 5.70
C GLU A 84 7.78 -11.10 5.33
N LEU A 85 7.32 -9.96 5.85
CA LEU A 85 5.95 -9.52 5.68
C LEU A 85 5.85 -8.00 5.54
N ILE A 86 5.13 -7.56 4.51
CA ILE A 86 4.61 -6.21 4.40
C ILE A 86 3.09 -6.24 4.55
N VAL A 87 2.55 -5.29 5.33
CA VAL A 87 1.12 -5.03 5.44
C VAL A 87 0.85 -3.65 4.86
N LEU A 88 0.07 -3.59 3.79
CA LEU A 88 -0.38 -2.36 3.15
C LEU A 88 -1.86 -2.15 3.52
N SER A 89 -2.12 -1.34 4.56
CA SER A 89 -3.46 -0.87 4.88
C SER A 89 -3.73 0.50 4.25
N ALA A 90 -3.19 0.70 3.05
CA ALA A 90 -3.36 1.91 2.27
C ALA A 90 -4.68 1.82 1.49
N CYS A 91 -5.67 2.59 1.90
CA CYS A 91 -6.92 2.75 1.16
C CYS A 91 -6.66 3.54 -0.11
N ASN A 92 -7.09 3.05 -1.24
CA ASN A 92 -7.02 3.56 -2.63
C ASN A 92 -6.07 2.82 -3.58
N THR A 93 -5.66 1.63 -3.23
CA THR A 93 -4.92 0.82 -4.20
C THR A 93 -5.83 0.12 -5.22
N GLY A 94 -7.16 0.25 -5.11
CA GLY A 94 -8.09 -0.52 -5.92
C GLY A 94 -9.46 0.10 -6.26
N LEU A 95 -9.66 1.42 -6.14
CA LEU A 95 -10.92 2.05 -6.58
C LEU A 95 -10.86 2.50 -8.04
N GLY A 96 -11.64 1.86 -8.83
CA GLY A 96 -11.99 2.25 -10.18
C GLY A 96 -11.80 1.10 -11.14
N ASP A 97 -12.72 0.90 -12.04
CA ASP A 97 -12.77 -0.07 -13.14
C ASP A 97 -11.79 -1.25 -13.12
N ILE A 98 -12.19 -2.34 -13.71
CA ILE A 98 -11.45 -3.62 -13.85
C ILE A 98 -9.96 -3.44 -14.31
N HIS A 99 -9.59 -2.26 -14.80
CA HIS A 99 -8.23 -1.90 -15.20
C HIS A 99 -7.35 -1.35 -14.06
N SER A 100 -7.90 -1.01 -12.88
CA SER A 100 -7.13 -0.44 -11.75
C SER A 100 -6.44 -1.48 -10.87
N THR A 101 -6.61 -2.76 -11.15
CA THR A 101 -5.82 -3.84 -10.52
C THR A 101 -4.32 -3.67 -10.76
N GLU A 102 -3.92 -2.95 -11.81
CA GLU A 102 -2.50 -2.69 -12.10
C GLU A 102 -1.78 -1.91 -10.99
N GLY A 103 -2.46 -0.97 -10.31
CA GLY A 103 -1.85 -0.19 -9.23
C GLY A 103 -1.50 -1.03 -7.99
N VAL A 104 -2.43 -1.88 -7.55
CA VAL A 104 -2.22 -2.81 -6.42
C VAL A 104 -1.13 -3.82 -6.76
N TYR A 105 -1.21 -4.40 -7.96
CA TYR A 105 -0.19 -5.32 -8.45
C TYR A 105 1.14 -4.62 -8.66
N GLY A 106 1.16 -3.34 -9.06
CA GLY A 106 2.37 -2.54 -9.24
C GLY A 106 3.17 -2.40 -7.96
N LEU A 107 2.52 -1.99 -6.86
CA LEU A 107 3.16 -1.90 -5.54
C LEU A 107 3.58 -3.27 -5.01
N GLY A 108 2.70 -4.27 -5.09
CA GLY A 108 3.02 -5.63 -4.68
C GLY A 108 4.23 -6.18 -5.43
N ARG A 109 4.28 -5.97 -6.76
CA ARG A 109 5.42 -6.36 -7.58
C ARG A 109 6.70 -5.62 -7.22
N ALA A 110 6.61 -4.31 -6.94
CA ALA A 110 7.76 -3.52 -6.53
C ALA A 110 8.38 -4.05 -5.22
N PHE A 111 7.55 -4.35 -4.22
CA PHE A 111 8.01 -4.95 -2.97
C PHE A 111 8.56 -6.37 -3.15
N LYS A 112 7.99 -7.17 -4.07
CA LYS A 112 8.54 -8.49 -4.40
C LYS A 112 9.93 -8.38 -5.04
N ILE A 113 10.15 -7.42 -5.92
CA ILE A 113 11.47 -7.13 -6.52
C ILE A 113 12.46 -6.68 -5.45
N ALA A 114 12.02 -5.89 -4.47
CA ALA A 114 12.83 -5.47 -3.33
C ALA A 114 13.22 -6.62 -2.37
N GLY A 115 12.66 -7.83 -2.55
CA GLY A 115 13.02 -9.04 -1.80
C GLY A 115 12.00 -9.46 -0.73
N VAL A 116 10.82 -8.86 -0.67
CA VAL A 116 9.80 -9.19 0.34
C VAL A 116 9.13 -10.53 0.05
N ASN A 117 9.02 -11.38 1.07
CA ASN A 117 8.41 -12.70 0.93
C ASN A 117 6.88 -12.66 0.81
N LYS A 118 6.21 -11.94 1.71
CA LYS A 118 4.75 -11.92 1.81
C LYS A 118 4.23 -10.50 1.88
N ILE A 119 3.11 -10.24 1.22
CA ILE A 119 2.49 -8.92 1.20
C ILE A 119 1.01 -9.09 1.48
N ILE A 120 0.50 -8.42 2.51
CA ILE A 120 -0.94 -8.27 2.75
C ILE A 120 -1.36 -6.91 2.18
N MET A 121 -2.41 -6.90 1.38
CA MET A 121 -2.96 -5.68 0.78
C MET A 121 -4.48 -5.77 0.63
N THR A 122 -5.13 -4.66 0.34
CA THR A 122 -6.57 -4.61 0.05
C THR A 122 -6.83 -4.46 -1.44
N LEU A 123 -7.83 -5.16 -1.95
CA LEU A 123 -8.28 -5.07 -3.36
C LEU A 123 -9.21 -3.88 -3.60
N TRP A 124 -9.85 -3.36 -2.54
CA TRP A 124 -10.72 -2.18 -2.58
C TRP A 124 -10.62 -1.41 -1.28
N GLN A 125 -11.20 -0.21 -1.27
CA GLN A 125 -11.23 0.63 -0.07
C GLN A 125 -12.15 0.01 0.99
N VAL A 126 -11.59 -0.21 2.17
CA VAL A 126 -12.33 -0.64 3.37
C VAL A 126 -12.29 0.50 4.38
N PRO A 127 -13.42 0.82 5.05
CA PRO A 127 -13.44 1.87 6.06
C PRO A 127 -12.42 1.62 7.18
N ASP A 128 -11.85 2.70 7.71
CA ASP A 128 -10.71 2.66 8.65
C ASP A 128 -11.02 1.85 9.91
N TYR A 129 -12.24 1.96 10.44
CA TYR A 129 -12.65 1.24 11.65
C TYR A 129 -12.58 -0.27 11.45
N GLN A 130 -13.14 -0.79 10.35
CA GLN A 130 -13.14 -2.23 10.05
C GLN A 130 -11.75 -2.71 9.66
N THR A 131 -10.98 -1.88 8.98
CA THR A 131 -9.55 -2.15 8.69
C THR A 131 -8.76 -2.29 9.99
N MET A 132 -8.89 -1.35 10.91
CA MET A 132 -8.25 -1.40 12.24
C MET A 132 -8.61 -2.68 12.98
N GLU A 133 -9.90 -3.04 13.00
CA GLU A 133 -10.37 -4.25 13.71
C GLU A 133 -9.77 -5.52 13.10
N LEU A 134 -9.83 -5.67 11.77
CA LEU A 134 -9.27 -6.83 11.08
C LEU A 134 -7.76 -6.95 11.29
N ILE A 135 -7.03 -5.85 11.16
CA ILE A 135 -5.57 -5.82 11.34
C ILE A 135 -5.19 -6.11 12.78
N THR A 136 -5.97 -5.62 13.75
CA THR A 136 -5.76 -5.97 15.18
C THR A 136 -5.93 -7.48 15.42
N LEU A 137 -6.99 -8.07 14.87
CA LEU A 137 -7.21 -9.52 14.93
C LEU A 137 -6.08 -10.30 14.24
N PHE A 138 -5.64 -9.81 13.09
CA PHE A 138 -4.53 -10.40 12.35
C PHE A 138 -3.24 -10.42 13.19
N TYR A 139 -2.83 -9.27 13.77
CA TYR A 139 -1.62 -9.22 14.58
C TYR A 139 -1.73 -10.04 15.88
N ASN A 140 -2.90 -10.10 16.50
CA ASN A 140 -3.13 -10.99 17.63
C ASN A 140 -2.91 -12.46 17.25
N ASN A 141 -3.42 -12.87 16.09
CA ASN A 141 -3.21 -14.22 15.59
C ASN A 141 -1.73 -14.49 15.23
N LEU A 142 -1.07 -13.51 14.60
CA LEU A 142 0.32 -13.63 14.15
C LEU A 142 1.30 -13.63 15.33
N LEU A 143 1.21 -12.62 16.20
CA LEU A 143 2.24 -12.36 17.21
C LEU A 143 1.98 -13.09 18.52
N ILE A 144 0.72 -13.23 18.94
CA ILE A 144 0.37 -13.86 20.23
C ILE A 144 0.12 -15.35 20.02
N ARG A 145 -0.73 -15.72 19.05
CA ARG A 145 -1.04 -17.13 18.77
C ARG A 145 0.00 -17.82 17.88
N LYS A 146 1.02 -17.07 17.40
CA LYS A 146 2.13 -17.57 16.59
C LYS A 146 1.69 -18.31 15.31
N LEU A 147 0.58 -17.90 14.72
CA LEU A 147 0.13 -18.47 13.46
C LEU A 147 0.96 -17.91 12.30
N CYS A 148 1.14 -18.69 11.24
CA CYS A 148 1.74 -18.15 10.01
C CYS A 148 0.83 -17.06 9.39
N PRO A 149 1.38 -16.10 8.63
CA PRO A 149 0.64 -14.93 8.13
C PRO A 149 -0.66 -15.29 7.40
N ARG A 150 -0.65 -16.30 6.52
CA ARG A 150 -1.84 -16.78 5.80
C ARG A 150 -2.93 -17.24 6.76
N LYS A 151 -2.57 -18.05 7.74
CA LYS A 151 -3.50 -18.57 8.73
C LYS A 151 -4.01 -17.48 9.68
N ALA A 152 -3.13 -16.55 10.05
CA ALA A 152 -3.46 -15.40 10.89
C ALA A 152 -4.52 -14.50 10.22
N LEU A 153 -4.34 -14.21 8.91
CA LEU A 153 -5.30 -13.43 8.12
C LEU A 153 -6.64 -14.18 7.98
N HIS A 154 -6.59 -15.46 7.64
CA HIS A 154 -7.81 -16.28 7.49
C HIS A 154 -8.65 -16.31 8.78
N GLU A 155 -8.02 -16.52 9.96
CA GLU A 155 -8.72 -16.51 11.25
C GLU A 155 -9.25 -15.11 11.61
N ALA A 156 -8.55 -14.03 11.24
CA ALA A 156 -9.06 -12.67 11.40
C ALA A 156 -10.33 -12.45 10.56
N GLN A 157 -10.29 -12.79 9.27
CA GLN A 157 -11.44 -12.71 8.37
C GLN A 157 -12.62 -13.57 8.85
N LYS A 158 -12.35 -14.79 9.32
CA LYS A 158 -13.36 -15.68 9.91
C LYS A 158 -14.01 -15.04 11.14
N THR A 159 -13.25 -14.38 11.99
CA THR A 159 -13.78 -13.67 13.16
C THR A 159 -14.68 -12.51 12.75
N MET A 160 -14.28 -11.70 11.75
CA MET A 160 -15.13 -10.62 11.21
C MET A 160 -16.46 -11.19 10.67
N ARG A 161 -16.42 -12.29 9.92
CA ARG A 161 -17.61 -12.97 9.43
C ARG A 161 -18.52 -13.45 10.56
N LEU A 162 -17.96 -14.03 11.63
CA LEU A 162 -18.73 -14.48 12.79
C LEU A 162 -19.38 -13.32 13.55
N LYS A 163 -18.76 -12.14 13.53
CA LYS A 163 -19.34 -10.90 14.04
C LYS A 163 -20.39 -10.29 13.11
N LYS A 164 -20.76 -11.00 12.02
CA LYS A 164 -21.76 -10.59 11.03
C LYS A 164 -21.41 -9.34 10.24
N TYR A 165 -20.12 -9.01 10.11
CA TYR A 165 -19.69 -8.00 9.16
C TYR A 165 -19.93 -8.49 7.73
N GLU A 166 -20.39 -7.59 6.85
CA GLU A 166 -20.55 -7.90 5.44
C GLU A 166 -19.19 -8.21 4.78
N PRO A 167 -19.16 -9.07 3.74
CA PRO A 167 -17.92 -9.44 3.04
C PRO A 167 -17.11 -8.24 2.55
N TYR A 168 -17.76 -7.14 2.20
CA TYR A 168 -17.11 -5.90 1.79
C TYR A 168 -16.03 -5.43 2.79
N TYR A 169 -16.23 -5.62 4.09
CA TYR A 169 -15.33 -5.13 5.15
C TYR A 169 -14.12 -6.03 5.44
N TRP A 170 -14.09 -7.26 4.94
CA TRP A 170 -13.01 -8.19 5.26
C TRP A 170 -12.50 -9.03 4.08
N ALA A 171 -13.32 -9.28 3.05
CA ALA A 171 -12.92 -10.17 1.96
C ALA A 171 -11.91 -9.51 1.00
N GLY A 172 -11.78 -8.17 1.02
CA GLY A 172 -10.81 -7.44 0.20
C GLY A 172 -9.36 -7.63 0.62
N PHE A 173 -9.10 -8.10 1.84
CA PHE A 173 -7.75 -8.34 2.31
C PHE A 173 -7.21 -9.65 1.73
N ILE A 174 -6.12 -9.56 0.99
CA ILE A 174 -5.44 -10.72 0.40
C ILE A 174 -3.99 -10.80 0.85
N ILE A 175 -3.42 -11.99 0.78
CA ILE A 175 -1.98 -12.21 0.95
C ILE A 175 -1.39 -12.72 -0.36
N VAL A 176 -0.31 -12.08 -0.79
CA VAL A 176 0.52 -12.45 -1.95
C VAL A 176 1.83 -13.02 -1.43
N GLU A 177 2.20 -14.23 -1.90
CA GLU A 177 3.42 -14.95 -1.52
C GLU A 177 4.34 -15.17 -2.71
#